data_c523166269829ecd60940ae4b4ed15f4
#
_entry.id   c523166269829ecd60940ae4b4ed15f4
#
_cell.length_a   1.000
_cell.length_b   1.000
_cell.length_c   1.000
_cell.angle_alpha   90.00
_cell.angle_beta   90.00
_cell.angle_gamma   90.00
#
_symmetry.space_group_name_H-M   'P 1'
#
loop_
_entity.id
_entity.type
_entity.pdbx_description
1 polymer ?
#
loop_
_entity_poly.entity_id
_entity_poly.type
_entity_poly.pdbx_seq_one_letter_code
_entity_poly.pdbx_strand_id
1 'polypeptide(L)'
;MLSESSPQEIKISVFEDNDQLRESLGQLIDNSDGLHCTGAFADANQLERKIAKAKPDVVVMDIDLPGMNGIDAVSIIHEKFPSIRVLMQTVFDDNDKIFAAIRAGASGYILKKAQPAKIIEAIRETYNGGAPMTPSIAEKVLNMFRIQTQQTHAEKIDLSEREKEILTLLVKGKSYKMIAADCFISIDTVNSHIKNIYEKLHVHSKSEAVVKAINQKLI
;
A
#
# COMPACT_ATOMS: atom_id res chain seq x y z
N MET A 1 27.37 -17.09 39.04
CA MET A 1 27.87 -16.29 37.92
C MET A 1 26.72 -16.16 36.93
N LEU A 2 26.01 -15.03 37.01
CA LEU A 2 25.00 -14.69 36.00
C LEU A 2 25.79 -14.21 34.76
N SER A 3 25.66 -14.91 33.63
CA SER A 3 26.22 -14.46 32.36
C SER A 3 25.47 -13.17 31.98
N GLU A 4 26.15 -12.04 32.09
CA GLU A 4 25.72 -10.80 31.45
C GLU A 4 25.67 -11.08 29.96
N SER A 5 24.48 -11.32 29.43
CA SER A 5 24.27 -11.29 27.99
C SER A 5 24.55 -9.87 27.53
N SER A 6 25.61 -9.70 26.76
CA SER A 6 25.85 -8.42 26.05
C SER A 6 24.55 -7.98 25.41
N PRO A 7 24.16 -6.71 25.53
CA PRO A 7 22.93 -6.24 24.91
C PRO A 7 22.97 -6.58 23.41
N GLN A 8 21.97 -7.28 22.94
CA GLN A 8 21.91 -7.74 21.55
C GLN A 8 21.84 -6.49 20.66
N GLU A 9 22.89 -6.27 19.87
CA GLU A 9 23.00 -5.15 18.95
C GLU A 9 22.02 -5.34 17.79
N ILE A 10 21.19 -4.34 17.53
CA ILE A 10 20.22 -4.34 16.42
C ILE A 10 21.00 -4.05 15.14
N LYS A 11 20.88 -4.91 14.13
CA LYS A 11 21.53 -4.80 12.85
C LYS A 11 20.65 -4.08 11.85
N ILE A 12 21.16 -3.01 11.25
CA ILE A 12 20.39 -2.20 10.30
C ILE A 12 21.08 -2.16 8.94
N SER A 13 20.30 -2.29 7.87
CA SER A 13 20.77 -1.95 6.53
C SER A 13 20.00 -0.77 5.97
N VAL A 14 20.69 0.13 5.27
CA VAL A 14 20.15 1.34 4.67
C VAL A 14 20.16 1.21 3.16
N PHE A 15 19.04 1.52 2.51
CA PHE A 15 18.90 1.64 1.06
C PHE A 15 18.47 3.07 0.72
N GLU A 16 19.37 3.86 0.16
CA GLU A 16 19.23 5.29 -0.09
C GLU A 16 20.14 5.69 -1.26
N ASP A 17 19.59 6.32 -2.29
CA ASP A 17 20.36 6.69 -3.49
C ASP A 17 21.22 7.93 -3.27
N ASN A 18 20.83 8.85 -2.40
CA ASN A 18 21.60 10.03 -2.05
C ASN A 18 22.80 9.67 -1.18
N ASP A 19 24.02 9.83 -1.73
CA ASP A 19 25.27 9.45 -1.06
C ASP A 19 25.46 10.12 0.30
N GLN A 20 25.18 11.42 0.41
CA GLN A 20 25.36 12.17 1.66
C GLN A 20 24.36 11.70 2.74
N LEU A 21 23.11 11.49 2.36
CA LEU A 21 22.07 11.03 3.29
C LEU A 21 22.36 9.59 3.72
N ARG A 22 22.75 8.72 2.79
CA ARG A 22 23.12 7.33 3.06
C ARG A 22 24.28 7.23 4.06
N GLU A 23 25.35 8.02 3.83
CA GLU A 23 26.49 8.06 4.73
C GLU A 23 26.11 8.62 6.11
N SER A 24 25.34 9.71 6.14
CA SER A 24 24.86 10.32 7.37
C SER A 24 23.98 9.37 8.21
N LEU A 25 23.11 8.60 7.55
CA LEU A 25 22.29 7.58 8.20
C LEU A 25 23.14 6.45 8.79
N GLY A 26 24.11 5.94 8.01
CA GLY A 26 25.04 4.94 8.49
C GLY A 26 25.79 5.39 9.75
N GLN A 27 26.37 6.61 9.72
CA GLN A 27 27.05 7.20 10.86
C GLN A 27 26.11 7.44 12.06
N LEU A 28 24.89 7.91 11.82
CA LEU A 28 23.89 8.12 12.87
C LEU A 28 23.55 6.81 13.58
N ILE A 29 23.39 5.73 12.81
CA ILE A 29 23.09 4.40 13.33
C ILE A 29 24.28 3.89 14.16
N ASP A 30 25.51 3.91 13.62
CA ASP A 30 26.70 3.39 14.31
C ASP A 30 27.10 4.21 15.54
N ASN A 31 26.73 5.51 15.58
CA ASN A 31 26.93 6.36 16.76
C ASN A 31 25.80 6.25 17.81
N SER A 32 24.83 5.38 17.58
CA SER A 32 23.69 5.17 18.50
C SER A 32 23.86 3.87 19.28
N ASP A 33 23.78 3.92 20.61
CA ASP A 33 23.99 2.77 21.49
C ASP A 33 23.14 1.55 21.09
N GLY A 34 23.75 0.39 20.94
CA GLY A 34 23.10 -0.87 20.65
C GLY A 34 22.52 -0.97 19.23
N LEU A 35 22.94 -0.10 18.29
CA LEU A 35 22.62 -0.19 16.88
C LEU A 35 23.91 -0.38 16.06
N HIS A 36 23.83 -1.11 14.93
CA HIS A 36 24.95 -1.30 14.03
C HIS A 36 24.48 -1.32 12.56
N CYS A 37 25.14 -0.51 11.72
CA CYS A 37 24.89 -0.46 10.29
C CYS A 37 25.64 -1.58 9.57
N THR A 38 24.95 -2.66 9.22
CA THR A 38 25.53 -3.82 8.53
C THR A 38 25.65 -3.66 7.03
N GLY A 39 25.07 -2.62 6.45
CA GLY A 39 25.17 -2.31 5.03
C GLY A 39 24.47 -1.00 4.65
N ALA A 40 25.10 -0.25 3.75
CA ALA A 40 24.55 0.98 3.19
C ALA A 40 24.62 0.90 1.66
N PHE A 41 23.49 0.86 0.98
CA PHE A 41 23.37 0.54 -0.43
C PHE A 41 22.68 1.68 -1.19
N ALA A 42 23.21 2.03 -2.38
CA ALA A 42 22.67 3.10 -3.22
C ALA A 42 21.46 2.64 -4.07
N ASP A 43 21.22 1.35 -4.16
CA ASP A 43 20.16 0.74 -4.97
C ASP A 43 19.71 -0.61 -4.37
N ALA A 44 18.61 -1.13 -4.90
CA ALA A 44 18.11 -2.46 -4.55
C ALA A 44 18.51 -3.56 -5.55
N ASN A 45 19.48 -3.32 -6.44
CA ASN A 45 19.99 -4.36 -7.34
C ASN A 45 20.61 -5.50 -6.54
N GLN A 46 20.33 -6.76 -6.93
CA GLN A 46 20.76 -7.92 -6.18
C GLN A 46 20.33 -7.90 -4.69
N LEU A 47 19.13 -7.39 -4.41
CA LEU A 47 18.58 -7.20 -3.07
C LEU A 47 18.79 -8.42 -2.16
N GLU A 48 18.38 -9.59 -2.62
CA GLU A 48 18.48 -10.83 -1.84
C GLU A 48 19.93 -11.15 -1.40
N ARG A 49 20.90 -10.92 -2.30
CA ARG A 49 22.31 -11.11 -1.99
C ARG A 49 22.81 -10.09 -0.96
N LYS A 50 22.40 -8.84 -1.08
CA LYS A 50 22.73 -7.77 -0.13
C LYS A 50 22.18 -8.09 1.26
N ILE A 51 20.90 -8.46 1.34
CA ILE A 51 20.21 -8.85 2.58
C ILE A 51 20.86 -10.11 3.20
N ALA A 52 21.09 -11.15 2.42
CA ALA A 52 21.70 -12.38 2.91
C ALA A 52 23.13 -12.18 3.47
N LYS A 53 23.89 -11.23 2.90
CA LYS A 53 25.22 -10.87 3.37
C LYS A 53 25.20 -9.99 4.62
N ALA A 54 24.35 -8.96 4.64
CA ALA A 54 24.25 -7.99 5.72
C ALA A 54 23.50 -8.54 6.95
N LYS A 55 22.55 -9.46 6.74
CA LYS A 55 21.69 -10.08 7.76
C LYS A 55 21.10 -9.06 8.73
N PRO A 56 20.41 -8.01 8.24
CA PRO A 56 19.83 -6.99 9.10
C PRO A 56 18.61 -7.52 9.86
N ASP A 57 18.34 -6.92 11.00
CA ASP A 57 17.06 -7.08 11.71
C ASP A 57 16.04 -6.06 11.20
N VAL A 58 16.54 -4.84 10.87
CA VAL A 58 15.73 -3.76 10.32
C VAL A 58 16.37 -3.21 9.05
N VAL A 59 15.55 -2.96 8.05
CA VAL A 59 15.94 -2.26 6.81
C VAL A 59 15.30 -0.88 6.81
N VAL A 60 16.12 0.16 6.66
CA VAL A 60 15.65 1.52 6.33
C VAL A 60 15.67 1.64 4.82
N MET A 61 14.51 1.90 4.21
CA MET A 61 14.30 1.83 2.76
C MET A 61 13.71 3.12 2.22
N ASP A 62 14.39 3.73 1.24
CA ASP A 62 13.77 4.77 0.43
C ASP A 62 12.87 4.17 -0.65
N ILE A 63 11.90 4.95 -1.11
CA ILE A 63 11.01 4.57 -2.21
C ILE A 63 11.71 4.71 -3.55
N ASP A 64 12.32 5.87 -3.80
CA ASP A 64 12.90 6.20 -5.11
C ASP A 64 14.35 5.72 -5.20
N LEU A 65 14.51 4.43 -5.44
CA LEU A 65 15.82 3.84 -5.73
C LEU A 65 16.00 3.60 -7.22
N PRO A 66 17.23 3.73 -7.74
CA PRO A 66 17.52 3.45 -9.14
C PRO A 66 17.34 1.94 -9.44
N GLY A 67 16.68 1.66 -10.55
CA GLY A 67 16.39 0.30 -11.02
C GLY A 67 15.16 -0.31 -10.38
N MET A 68 15.26 -0.81 -9.16
CA MET A 68 14.14 -1.40 -8.42
C MET A 68 13.58 -0.38 -7.44
N ASN A 69 12.27 -0.10 -7.52
CA ASN A 69 11.57 0.76 -6.57
C ASN A 69 11.59 0.15 -5.15
N GLY A 70 11.72 1.00 -4.13
CA GLY A 70 11.77 0.56 -2.74
C GLY A 70 10.51 -0.19 -2.27
N ILE A 71 9.34 0.12 -2.81
CA ILE A 71 8.09 -0.61 -2.50
C ILE A 71 8.16 -2.05 -3.02
N ASP A 72 8.69 -2.27 -4.23
CA ASP A 72 8.89 -3.61 -4.77
C ASP A 72 9.93 -4.37 -3.95
N ALA A 73 11.00 -3.69 -3.51
CA ALA A 73 12.01 -4.26 -2.63
C ALA A 73 11.41 -4.70 -1.28
N VAL A 74 10.51 -3.91 -0.68
CA VAL A 74 9.78 -4.29 0.54
C VAL A 74 8.98 -5.56 0.34
N SER A 75 8.25 -5.67 -0.79
CA SER A 75 7.47 -6.87 -1.09
C SER A 75 8.33 -8.13 -1.14
N ILE A 76 9.50 -8.05 -1.78
CA ILE A 76 10.47 -9.15 -1.86
C ILE A 76 11.03 -9.49 -0.46
N ILE A 77 11.38 -8.48 0.35
CA ILE A 77 11.88 -8.71 1.71
C ILE A 77 10.81 -9.37 2.56
N HIS A 78 9.59 -8.87 2.51
CA HIS A 78 8.47 -9.41 3.29
C HIS A 78 8.17 -10.88 2.95
N GLU A 79 8.23 -11.24 1.66
CA GLU A 79 7.98 -12.60 1.19
C GLU A 79 9.12 -13.56 1.53
N LYS A 80 10.39 -13.15 1.26
CA LYS A 80 11.54 -14.05 1.34
C LYS A 80 12.27 -14.00 2.69
N PHE A 81 12.13 -12.93 3.45
CA PHE A 81 12.81 -12.70 4.72
C PHE A 81 11.84 -12.19 5.79
N PRO A 82 10.83 -12.97 6.19
CA PRO A 82 9.72 -12.50 7.03
C PRO A 82 10.15 -12.07 8.45
N SER A 83 11.34 -12.41 8.88
CA SER A 83 11.92 -11.94 10.15
C SER A 83 12.47 -10.52 10.08
N ILE A 84 12.74 -10.01 8.88
CA ILE A 84 13.31 -8.68 8.68
C ILE A 84 12.18 -7.66 8.63
N ARG A 85 12.31 -6.59 9.39
CA ARG A 85 11.36 -5.49 9.40
C ARG A 85 11.81 -4.36 8.50
N VAL A 86 10.88 -3.73 7.80
CA VAL A 86 11.22 -2.63 6.89
C VAL A 86 10.57 -1.34 7.34
N LEU A 87 11.39 -0.34 7.63
CA LEU A 87 11.00 1.04 7.91
C LEU A 87 11.19 1.87 6.64
N MET A 88 10.10 2.35 6.05
CA MET A 88 10.19 3.29 4.93
C MET A 88 10.65 4.66 5.40
N GLN A 89 11.64 5.23 4.72
CA GLN A 89 12.11 6.60 4.98
C GLN A 89 12.19 7.36 3.64
N THR A 90 11.30 8.31 3.41
CA THR A 90 11.16 8.95 2.11
C THR A 90 10.70 10.41 2.19
N VAL A 91 10.83 11.14 1.10
CA VAL A 91 10.26 12.49 0.94
C VAL A 91 8.77 12.45 0.62
N PHE A 92 8.25 11.32 0.17
CA PHE A 92 6.87 11.19 -0.28
C PHE A 92 5.89 11.06 0.88
N ASP A 93 4.82 11.83 0.77
CA ASP A 93 3.69 11.80 1.70
C ASP A 93 2.34 11.64 0.97
N ASP A 94 2.36 11.26 -0.32
CA ASP A 94 1.15 10.98 -1.07
C ASP A 94 0.48 9.65 -0.65
N ASN A 95 -0.85 9.64 -0.75
CA ASN A 95 -1.66 8.53 -0.26
C ASN A 95 -1.37 7.21 -0.98
N ASP A 96 -1.14 7.23 -2.29
CA ASP A 96 -0.97 6.02 -3.09
C ASP A 96 0.33 5.30 -2.73
N LYS A 97 1.43 6.05 -2.56
CA LYS A 97 2.74 5.49 -2.16
C LYS A 97 2.72 4.95 -0.73
N ILE A 98 2.08 5.67 0.21
CA ILE A 98 1.91 5.20 1.59
C ILE A 98 1.14 3.88 1.60
N PHE A 99 0.01 3.82 0.91
CA PHE A 99 -0.83 2.63 0.85
C PHE A 99 -0.12 1.45 0.18
N ALA A 100 0.58 1.70 -0.92
CA ALA A 100 1.36 0.68 -1.63
C ALA A 100 2.48 0.10 -0.73
N ALA A 101 3.20 0.95 0.02
CA ALA A 101 4.25 0.50 0.93
C ALA A 101 3.70 -0.37 2.09
N ILE A 102 2.58 0.04 2.69
CA ILE A 102 1.92 -0.74 3.75
C ILE A 102 1.45 -2.09 3.21
N ARG A 103 0.83 -2.12 2.04
CA ARG A 103 0.39 -3.37 1.39
C ARG A 103 1.55 -4.29 1.00
N ALA A 104 2.70 -3.72 0.65
CA ALA A 104 3.92 -4.47 0.37
C ALA A 104 4.53 -5.12 1.62
N GLY A 105 4.09 -4.74 2.82
CA GLY A 105 4.56 -5.29 4.09
C GLY A 105 5.53 -4.39 4.86
N ALA A 106 5.56 -3.08 4.56
CA ALA A 106 6.33 -2.12 5.36
C ALA A 106 5.85 -2.13 6.82
N SER A 107 6.80 -2.19 7.76
CA SER A 107 6.53 -2.22 9.20
C SER A 107 6.37 -0.82 9.80
N GLY A 108 6.87 0.22 9.14
CA GLY A 108 6.73 1.61 9.56
C GLY A 108 6.97 2.57 8.39
N TYR A 109 6.64 3.84 8.58
CA TYR A 109 6.76 4.86 7.53
C TYR A 109 7.07 6.23 8.13
N ILE A 110 8.24 6.77 7.84
CA ILE A 110 8.67 8.08 8.30
C ILE A 110 9.13 8.97 7.14
N LEU A 111 9.04 10.27 7.33
CA LEU A 111 9.52 11.23 6.33
C LEU A 111 11.01 11.55 6.54
N LYS A 112 11.77 11.75 5.46
CA LYS A 112 13.21 12.13 5.48
C LYS A 112 13.49 13.43 6.25
N LYS A 113 12.47 14.30 6.42
CA LYS A 113 12.55 15.50 7.25
C LYS A 113 12.47 15.24 8.77
N ALA A 114 12.30 13.99 9.19
CA ALA A 114 12.29 13.66 10.61
C ALA A 114 13.63 13.96 11.27
N GLN A 115 13.59 14.39 12.52
CA GLN A 115 14.81 14.66 13.29
C GLN A 115 15.59 13.35 13.53
N PRO A 116 16.95 13.39 13.57
CA PRO A 116 17.78 12.19 13.78
C PRO A 116 17.35 11.32 14.95
N ALA A 117 17.03 11.92 16.10
CA ALA A 117 16.54 11.18 17.26
C ALA A 117 15.25 10.39 16.98
N LYS A 118 14.36 10.94 16.16
CA LYS A 118 13.11 10.27 15.76
C LYS A 118 13.34 9.10 14.80
N ILE A 119 14.38 9.18 13.96
CA ILE A 119 14.78 8.06 13.09
C ILE A 119 15.26 6.89 13.96
N ILE A 120 16.12 7.15 14.94
CA ILE A 120 16.62 6.12 15.85
C ILE A 120 15.49 5.50 16.70
N GLU A 121 14.59 6.34 17.22
CA GLU A 121 13.41 5.87 17.94
C GLU A 121 12.54 4.95 17.07
N ALA A 122 12.28 5.35 15.80
CA ALA A 122 11.51 4.58 14.85
C ALA A 122 12.19 3.23 14.50
N ILE A 123 13.52 3.19 14.34
CA ILE A 123 14.26 1.95 14.11
C ILE A 123 14.05 0.98 15.30
N ARG A 124 14.19 1.46 16.53
CA ARG A 124 13.99 0.65 17.74
C ARG A 124 12.56 0.17 17.87
N GLU A 125 11.59 1.05 17.62
CA GLU A 125 10.17 0.70 17.64
C GLU A 125 9.85 -0.36 16.57
N THR A 126 10.38 -0.20 15.37
CA THR A 126 10.22 -1.18 14.28
C THR A 126 10.80 -2.54 14.68
N TYR A 127 12.00 -2.58 15.25
CA TYR A 127 12.63 -3.81 15.73
C TYR A 127 11.76 -4.53 16.78
N ASN A 128 11.17 -3.79 17.71
CA ASN A 128 10.32 -4.31 18.77
C ASN A 128 8.88 -4.69 18.28
N GLY A 129 8.61 -4.58 16.99
CA GLY A 129 7.32 -4.98 16.41
C GLY A 129 6.27 -3.88 16.39
N GLY A 130 6.64 -2.64 16.73
CA GLY A 130 5.80 -1.47 16.54
C GLY A 130 5.70 -1.05 15.06
N ALA A 131 4.85 -0.07 14.80
CA ALA A 131 4.63 0.50 13.48
C ALA A 131 4.78 2.04 13.53
N PRO A 132 6.03 2.54 13.66
CA PRO A 132 6.27 3.97 13.78
C PRO A 132 5.80 4.71 12.54
N MET A 133 5.08 5.81 12.77
CA MET A 133 4.61 6.70 11.72
C MET A 133 4.72 8.15 12.20
N THR A 134 5.10 9.07 11.31
CA THR A 134 4.94 10.48 11.63
C THR A 134 3.45 10.81 11.76
N PRO A 135 3.06 11.80 12.59
CA PRO A 135 1.64 12.11 12.79
C PRO A 135 0.86 12.34 11.50
N SER A 136 1.49 13.02 10.52
CA SER A 136 0.86 13.26 9.21
C SER A 136 0.62 11.98 8.41
N ILE A 137 1.52 11.00 8.50
CA ILE A 137 1.36 9.69 7.85
C ILE A 137 0.27 8.88 8.55
N ALA A 138 0.27 8.84 9.89
CA ALA A 138 -0.77 8.14 10.65
C ALA A 138 -2.18 8.67 10.35
N GLU A 139 -2.35 9.98 10.24
CA GLU A 139 -3.62 10.60 9.84
C GLU A 139 -4.07 10.15 8.44
N LYS A 140 -3.15 10.13 7.46
CA LYS A 140 -3.43 9.67 6.10
C LYS A 140 -3.86 8.21 6.07
N VAL A 141 -3.15 7.35 6.79
CA VAL A 141 -3.48 5.92 6.93
C VAL A 141 -4.89 5.73 7.52
N LEU A 142 -5.22 6.44 8.59
CA LEU A 142 -6.57 6.39 9.20
C LEU A 142 -7.66 6.87 8.23
N ASN A 143 -7.40 7.93 7.48
CA ASN A 143 -8.36 8.43 6.48
C ASN A 143 -8.56 7.44 5.34
N MET A 144 -7.51 6.76 4.87
CA MET A 144 -7.63 5.69 3.86
C MET A 144 -8.53 4.55 4.35
N PHE A 145 -8.37 4.09 5.58
CA PHE A 145 -9.23 3.07 6.16
C PHE A 145 -10.68 3.53 6.28
N ARG A 146 -10.92 4.79 6.65
CA ARG A 146 -12.28 5.35 6.70
C ARG A 146 -12.96 5.34 5.33
N ILE A 147 -12.23 5.75 4.27
CA ILE A 147 -12.74 5.75 2.90
C ILE A 147 -13.01 4.31 2.43
N GLN A 148 -12.12 3.39 2.71
CA GLN A 148 -12.28 1.98 2.34
C GLN A 148 -13.46 1.33 3.10
N THR A 149 -13.64 1.65 4.38
CA THR A 149 -14.78 1.16 5.18
C THR A 149 -16.10 1.75 4.70
N GLN A 150 -16.11 3.00 4.24
CA GLN A 150 -17.31 3.60 3.63
C GLN A 150 -17.65 2.97 2.29
N GLN A 151 -16.66 2.51 1.52
CA GLN A 151 -16.88 1.76 0.27
C GLN A 151 -17.34 0.32 0.54
N THR A 152 -16.97 -0.29 1.66
CA THR A 152 -17.46 -1.63 2.08
C THR A 152 -18.82 -1.55 2.77
N HIS A 153 -19.21 -0.41 3.32
CA HIS A 153 -20.57 -0.09 3.76
C HIS A 153 -21.42 0.59 2.66
N ALA A 154 -20.90 0.74 1.44
CA ALA A 154 -21.77 0.99 0.30
C ALA A 154 -22.82 -0.12 0.32
N GLU A 155 -24.06 0.26 0.53
CA GLU A 155 -25.25 -0.58 0.59
C GLU A 155 -25.10 -1.70 -0.44
N LYS A 156 -25.32 -2.93 0.00
CA LYS A 156 -25.35 -4.09 -0.88
C LYS A 156 -26.32 -3.70 -2.00
N ILE A 157 -25.78 -3.33 -3.16
CA ILE A 157 -26.61 -2.91 -4.30
C ILE A 157 -27.48 -4.11 -4.67
N ASP A 158 -28.71 -4.10 -4.21
CA ASP A 158 -29.65 -5.19 -4.42
C ASP A 158 -30.33 -5.02 -5.78
N LEU A 159 -29.60 -5.44 -6.80
CA LEU A 159 -30.15 -5.56 -8.16
C LEU A 159 -30.93 -6.87 -8.26
N SER A 160 -32.16 -6.79 -8.71
CA SER A 160 -32.92 -7.99 -9.08
C SER A 160 -32.19 -8.75 -10.21
N GLU A 161 -32.48 -10.05 -10.36
CA GLU A 161 -31.89 -10.86 -11.42
C GLU A 161 -32.13 -10.25 -12.82
N ARG A 162 -33.27 -9.63 -13.01
CA ARG A 162 -33.62 -8.95 -14.27
C ARG A 162 -32.79 -7.67 -14.48
N GLU A 163 -32.53 -6.92 -13.43
CA GLU A 163 -31.66 -5.73 -13.49
C GLU A 163 -30.22 -6.11 -13.77
N LYS A 164 -29.72 -7.20 -13.17
CA LYS A 164 -28.37 -7.75 -13.46
C LYS A 164 -28.24 -8.19 -14.91
N GLU A 165 -29.23 -8.89 -15.45
CA GLU A 165 -29.26 -9.31 -16.85
C GLU A 165 -29.18 -8.11 -17.81
N ILE A 166 -30.01 -7.10 -17.58
CA ILE A 166 -30.03 -5.86 -18.37
C ILE A 166 -28.70 -5.09 -18.23
N LEU A 167 -28.16 -4.98 -17.03
CA LEU A 167 -26.88 -4.33 -16.77
C LEU A 167 -25.72 -5.06 -17.47
N THR A 168 -25.73 -6.39 -17.47
CA THR A 168 -24.77 -7.24 -18.21
C THR A 168 -24.79 -6.94 -19.71
N LEU A 169 -25.97 -6.86 -20.30
CA LEU A 169 -26.11 -6.54 -21.70
C LEU A 169 -25.69 -5.10 -22.02
N LEU A 170 -25.92 -4.17 -21.08
CA LEU A 170 -25.49 -2.78 -21.18
C LEU A 170 -23.95 -2.67 -21.19
N VAL A 171 -23.26 -3.41 -20.33
CA VAL A 171 -21.79 -3.51 -20.27
C VAL A 171 -21.23 -4.12 -21.55
N LYS A 172 -21.91 -5.10 -22.15
CA LYS A 172 -21.57 -5.65 -23.48
C LYS A 172 -21.79 -4.68 -24.62
N GLY A 173 -22.18 -3.42 -24.36
CA GLY A 173 -22.34 -2.36 -25.36
C GLY A 173 -23.67 -2.37 -26.13
N LYS A 174 -24.63 -3.21 -25.75
CA LYS A 174 -25.91 -3.29 -26.46
C LYS A 174 -26.74 -2.01 -26.32
N SER A 175 -27.48 -1.67 -27.37
CA SER A 175 -28.50 -0.62 -27.37
C SER A 175 -29.75 -1.08 -26.62
N TYR A 176 -30.57 -0.17 -26.12
CA TYR A 176 -31.85 -0.51 -25.45
C TYR A 176 -32.78 -1.33 -26.35
N LYS A 177 -32.76 -1.06 -27.64
CA LYS A 177 -33.53 -1.84 -28.61
C LYS A 177 -33.04 -3.30 -28.73
N MET A 178 -31.72 -3.49 -28.69
CA MET A 178 -31.11 -4.84 -28.68
C MET A 178 -31.39 -5.56 -27.37
N ILE A 179 -31.31 -4.87 -26.25
CA ILE A 179 -31.62 -5.41 -24.91
C ILE A 179 -33.09 -5.84 -24.85
N ALA A 180 -34.01 -5.01 -25.38
CA ALA A 180 -35.44 -5.34 -25.46
C ALA A 180 -35.68 -6.64 -26.25
N ALA A 181 -35.02 -6.80 -27.41
CA ALA A 181 -35.11 -8.00 -28.22
C ALA A 181 -34.52 -9.24 -27.52
N ASP A 182 -33.32 -9.12 -26.93
CA ASP A 182 -32.65 -10.22 -26.23
C ASP A 182 -33.42 -10.70 -25.00
N CYS A 183 -34.02 -9.74 -24.30
CA CYS A 183 -34.78 -9.99 -23.08
C CYS A 183 -36.26 -10.30 -23.28
N PHE A 184 -36.75 -10.26 -24.54
CA PHE A 184 -38.15 -10.47 -24.93
C PHE A 184 -39.13 -9.55 -24.22
N ILE A 185 -38.78 -8.25 -24.07
CA ILE A 185 -39.59 -7.21 -23.40
C ILE A 185 -39.69 -5.95 -24.29
N SER A 186 -40.60 -5.03 -23.94
CA SER A 186 -40.69 -3.75 -24.65
C SER A 186 -39.51 -2.82 -24.34
N ILE A 187 -39.22 -1.87 -25.22
CA ILE A 187 -38.22 -0.83 -24.99
C ILE A 187 -38.60 -0.01 -23.74
N ASP A 188 -39.86 0.27 -23.49
CA ASP A 188 -40.35 1.02 -22.31
C ASP A 188 -40.08 0.24 -21.04
N THR A 189 -40.18 -1.07 -21.06
CA THR A 189 -39.81 -1.93 -19.92
C THR A 189 -38.30 -1.87 -19.64
N VAL A 190 -37.47 -1.88 -20.72
CA VAL A 190 -36.01 -1.67 -20.57
C VAL A 190 -35.72 -0.32 -19.94
N ASN A 191 -36.34 0.77 -20.41
CA ASN A 191 -36.16 2.11 -19.86
C ASN A 191 -36.53 2.16 -18.36
N SER A 192 -37.61 1.50 -17.96
CA SER A 192 -38.02 1.40 -16.56
C SER A 192 -36.95 0.68 -15.69
N HIS A 193 -36.43 -0.44 -16.18
CA HIS A 193 -35.34 -1.14 -15.47
C HIS A 193 -34.07 -0.31 -15.42
N ILE A 194 -33.70 0.37 -16.52
CA ILE A 194 -32.51 1.25 -16.55
C ILE A 194 -32.65 2.40 -15.53
N LYS A 195 -33.84 2.98 -15.42
CA LYS A 195 -34.09 4.01 -14.39
C LYS A 195 -33.87 3.46 -13.00
N ASN A 196 -34.43 2.32 -12.66
CA ASN A 196 -34.25 1.66 -11.37
C ASN A 196 -32.79 1.28 -11.11
N ILE A 197 -32.08 0.78 -12.14
CA ILE A 197 -30.63 0.50 -12.05
C ILE A 197 -29.86 1.78 -11.73
N TYR A 198 -30.14 2.89 -12.43
CA TYR A 198 -29.45 4.16 -12.17
C TYR A 198 -29.73 4.69 -10.76
N GLU A 199 -30.96 4.59 -10.29
CA GLU A 199 -31.33 4.97 -8.91
C GLU A 199 -30.56 4.10 -7.89
N LYS A 200 -30.58 2.77 -8.05
CA LYS A 200 -29.86 1.83 -7.15
C LYS A 200 -28.35 1.97 -7.23
N LEU A 201 -27.80 2.32 -8.38
CA LEU A 201 -26.38 2.55 -8.57
C LEU A 201 -25.98 4.00 -8.22
N HIS A 202 -26.91 4.90 -7.90
CA HIS A 202 -26.63 6.34 -7.71
C HIS A 202 -25.79 6.92 -8.86
N VAL A 203 -26.24 6.73 -10.10
CA VAL A 203 -25.59 7.23 -11.32
C VAL A 203 -26.60 7.94 -12.21
N HIS A 204 -26.10 8.80 -13.11
CA HIS A 204 -26.95 9.63 -13.96
C HIS A 204 -26.79 9.35 -15.46
N SER A 205 -25.88 8.44 -15.82
CA SER A 205 -25.61 8.13 -17.22
C SER A 205 -25.28 6.64 -17.46
N LYS A 206 -25.43 6.20 -18.73
CA LYS A 206 -25.06 4.87 -19.19
C LYS A 206 -23.57 4.59 -18.90
N SER A 207 -22.69 5.54 -19.20
CA SER A 207 -21.26 5.41 -19.03
C SER A 207 -20.89 5.22 -17.56
N GLU A 208 -21.50 6.00 -16.66
CA GLU A 208 -21.30 5.85 -15.22
C GLU A 208 -21.78 4.49 -14.72
N ALA A 209 -22.94 4.02 -15.16
CA ALA A 209 -23.47 2.71 -14.78
C ALA A 209 -22.55 1.57 -15.20
N VAL A 210 -22.01 1.63 -16.43
CA VAL A 210 -21.06 0.63 -16.95
C VAL A 210 -19.77 0.62 -16.15
N VAL A 211 -19.17 1.79 -15.91
CA VAL A 211 -17.93 1.92 -15.12
C VAL A 211 -18.14 1.40 -13.70
N LYS A 212 -19.25 1.75 -13.05
CA LYS A 212 -19.56 1.32 -11.69
C LYS A 212 -19.80 -0.19 -11.61
N ALA A 213 -20.51 -0.76 -12.58
CA ALA A 213 -20.76 -2.21 -12.66
C ALA A 213 -19.46 -3.02 -12.77
N ILE A 214 -18.50 -2.56 -13.57
CA ILE A 214 -17.19 -3.21 -13.75
C ILE A 214 -16.34 -3.07 -12.48
N ASN A 215 -16.22 -1.84 -11.94
CA ASN A 215 -15.36 -1.56 -10.79
C ASN A 215 -15.83 -2.28 -9.50
N GLN A 216 -17.14 -2.44 -9.33
CA GLN A 216 -17.72 -3.09 -8.15
C GLN A 216 -18.06 -4.57 -8.36
N LYS A 217 -17.69 -5.14 -9.53
CA LYS A 217 -17.95 -6.55 -9.89
C LYS A 217 -19.40 -6.98 -9.64
N LEU A 218 -20.35 -6.16 -10.10
CA LEU A 218 -21.79 -6.41 -9.90
C LEU A 218 -22.35 -7.45 -10.87
N ILE A 219 -21.57 -7.77 -11.89
CA ILE A 219 -21.90 -8.70 -12.98
C ILE A 219 -20.68 -9.53 -13.34
#